data_1541b44e0b030827898d17839f2a1fc5
#
_entry.id   1541b44e0b030827898d17839f2a1fc5
#
_cell.length_a   1.000
_cell.length_b   1.000
_cell.length_c   1.000
_cell.angle_alpha   90.00
_cell.angle_beta   90.00
_cell.angle_gamma   90.00
#
_symmetry.space_group_name_H-M   'P 1'
#
loop_
_entity.id
_entity.type
_entity.pdbx_description
1 polymer ?
#
loop_
_entity_poly.entity_id
_entity_poly.type
_entity_poly.pdbx_seq_one_letter_code
_entity_poly.pdbx_strand_id
1 'polypeptide(L)'
;MKGLLSLSMALLLTAVKANNGESSIISVLGTATFLDLDPSVQHIPLDPSEKDLRPPPARIPDTFEIHIGSSVFRDGYRCGKTLFTALKRAVYPERLRFGILEQLVDGDPTCLDEYCKRARDEWPDYTDCRYKDRIQVTPRSAAEASGCTTARYQQQNMIGDEEFCLQVDGHSIFTNDWDEVMLDEWKRIDNEMAILTVYPHDIHNFIKENGDNNAPEWIPHLCTTIKGGNGLTRIVGASIKRNAKLPQMAALWGGGLSFSKCHAERNVPVDSHTPWLWDGEEFLRSADYWTHGYDLYSPSQLGNVLYHNYSKKPVNFWESPVDPAAKARDTEMSHNRFRLRVGLGFKGPVDAFELDKFSFGTARSFKDYKKFSNFSFDGWMNETNSCGQLHWVPYMNATVVEEIVGGGWKMAPAVPPTPMQHVVNSLQDFQGGQPKQVAREMAEEQPEDPVRQRGLSAHTKNGADIGDDKPNIAVAKLREGTIRYTSNLTAWGLLAVVLAALFVTLSNDSKSCAIRQSCVSRAPHLKK
;
A
#
# COMPACT_ATOMS: atom_id res chain seq x y z
N MET A 1 40.90 -34.81 21.52
CA MET A 1 39.89 -34.52 20.52
C MET A 1 38.51 -35.07 20.92
N LYS A 2 37.99 -34.70 22.09
CA LYS A 2 36.63 -35.08 22.57
C LYS A 2 35.89 -33.91 23.24
N GLY A 3 36.29 -32.69 22.97
CA GLY A 3 35.74 -31.50 23.64
C GLY A 3 35.05 -30.45 22.75
N LEU A 4 34.98 -30.64 21.41
CA LEU A 4 34.41 -29.63 20.50
C LEU A 4 33.08 -30.02 19.84
N LEU A 5 32.55 -31.20 20.09
CA LEU A 5 31.25 -31.64 19.52
C LEU A 5 30.04 -31.45 20.45
N SER A 6 30.29 -30.99 21.69
CA SER A 6 29.22 -30.83 22.69
C SER A 6 28.61 -29.43 22.75
N LEU A 7 29.21 -28.41 22.13
CA LEU A 7 28.71 -27.04 22.19
C LEU A 7 27.76 -26.65 21.02
N SER A 8 27.78 -27.40 19.92
CA SER A 8 26.92 -27.08 18.76
C SER A 8 25.52 -27.70 18.83
N MET A 9 25.30 -28.65 19.75
CA MET A 9 23.98 -29.32 19.89
C MET A 9 23.11 -28.71 21.01
N ALA A 10 23.68 -27.85 21.85
CA ALA A 10 22.94 -27.21 22.95
C ALA A 10 22.24 -25.90 22.54
N LEU A 11 22.55 -25.35 21.36
CA LEU A 11 21.92 -24.15 20.84
C LEU A 11 20.65 -24.39 19.99
N LEU A 12 20.32 -25.66 19.70
CA LEU A 12 19.15 -26.06 18.91
C LEU A 12 17.94 -26.54 19.73
N LEU A 13 18.02 -26.60 21.05
CA LEU A 13 16.98 -27.18 21.90
C LEU A 13 16.34 -26.24 22.93
N THR A 14 16.62 -24.94 22.88
CA THR A 14 15.97 -23.95 23.76
C THR A 14 14.91 -23.07 23.08
N ALA A 15 14.51 -23.39 21.85
CA ALA A 15 13.51 -22.61 21.07
C ALA A 15 12.10 -23.25 21.08
N VAL A 16 11.75 -24.13 22.01
CA VAL A 16 10.40 -24.71 22.07
C VAL A 16 9.83 -24.54 23.46
N LYS A 17 9.43 -23.32 23.79
CA LYS A 17 8.34 -22.97 24.70
C LYS A 17 8.09 -21.46 24.66
N ALA A 18 7.52 -20.97 23.57
CA ALA A 18 6.84 -19.69 23.52
C ALA A 18 5.39 -19.95 23.11
N ASN A 19 4.49 -19.25 23.73
CA ASN A 19 3.03 -19.40 23.65
C ASN A 19 2.51 -19.46 22.21
N ASN A 20 1.52 -20.30 21.99
CA ASN A 20 0.89 -20.66 20.72
C ASN A 20 0.22 -19.52 19.92
N GLY A 21 0.49 -18.25 20.20
CA GLY A 21 -0.09 -17.08 19.49
C GLY A 21 0.88 -16.29 18.63
N GLU A 22 2.19 -16.42 18.82
CA GLU A 22 3.21 -15.62 18.10
C GLU A 22 3.78 -16.32 16.85
N SER A 23 3.35 -17.55 16.58
CA SER A 23 4.09 -18.48 15.71
C SER A 23 3.89 -18.29 14.20
N SER A 24 2.84 -17.58 13.72
CA SER A 24 2.55 -17.58 12.29
C SER A 24 3.25 -16.49 11.45
N ILE A 25 3.67 -15.41 12.05
CA ILE A 25 4.41 -14.33 11.37
C ILE A 25 5.93 -14.49 11.55
N ILE A 26 6.36 -15.05 12.68
CA ILE A 26 7.78 -15.20 13.05
C ILE A 26 8.46 -16.34 12.28
N SER A 27 7.71 -17.32 11.78
CA SER A 27 8.28 -18.52 11.17
C SER A 27 8.79 -18.37 9.74
N VAL A 28 8.54 -17.24 9.06
CA VAL A 28 8.89 -17.07 7.64
C VAL A 28 10.13 -16.21 7.42
N LEU A 29 10.50 -15.31 8.35
CA LEU A 29 11.57 -14.32 8.13
C LEU A 29 12.32 -13.97 9.43
N GLY A 30 13.03 -14.86 10.05
CA GLY A 30 13.92 -14.48 11.17
C GLY A 30 13.21 -13.73 12.32
N THR A 31 13.97 -13.26 13.29
CA THR A 31 13.43 -12.48 14.43
C THR A 31 12.91 -11.12 13.96
N ALA A 32 11.62 -10.85 14.22
CA ALA A 32 11.03 -9.53 13.95
C ALA A 32 11.82 -8.41 14.67
N THR A 33 12.10 -7.33 13.95
CA THR A 33 12.80 -6.18 14.50
C THR A 33 11.80 -5.23 15.16
N PHE A 34 12.03 -4.91 16.43
CA PHE A 34 11.25 -3.88 17.14
C PHE A 34 11.79 -2.50 16.82
N LEU A 35 10.87 -1.58 16.49
CA LEU A 35 11.18 -0.22 16.12
C LEU A 35 10.79 0.74 17.25
N ASP A 36 11.71 1.67 17.54
CA ASP A 36 11.48 2.80 18.44
C ASP A 36 11.39 4.08 17.58
N LEU A 37 10.18 4.55 17.35
CA LEU A 37 9.87 5.68 16.46
C LEU A 37 9.08 6.74 17.22
N ASP A 38 9.42 8.00 16.98
CA ASP A 38 8.76 9.16 17.61
C ASP A 38 7.78 9.83 16.63
N PRO A 39 6.46 9.70 16.83
CA PRO A 39 5.49 10.35 15.97
C PRO A 39 5.45 11.87 16.13
N SER A 40 6.01 12.45 17.19
CA SER A 40 5.98 13.91 17.42
C SER A 40 6.88 14.68 16.44
N VAL A 41 7.88 14.04 15.87
CA VAL A 41 8.84 14.68 14.94
C VAL A 41 8.58 14.33 13.46
N GLN A 42 7.67 13.39 13.19
CA GLN A 42 7.47 12.86 11.83
C GLN A 42 7.03 13.93 10.81
N HIS A 43 6.36 15.00 11.23
CA HIS A 43 5.91 16.09 10.36
C HIS A 43 6.91 17.26 10.27
N ILE A 44 8.06 17.13 10.88
CA ILE A 44 9.11 18.16 10.84
C ILE A 44 10.10 17.77 9.73
N PRO A 45 10.25 18.57 8.66
CA PRO A 45 11.26 18.33 7.64
C PRO A 45 12.67 18.26 8.20
N LEU A 46 13.53 17.43 7.57
CA LEU A 46 14.93 17.31 7.96
C LEU A 46 15.78 18.53 7.58
N ASP A 47 15.38 19.26 6.53
CA ASP A 47 16.08 20.47 6.13
C ASP A 47 15.74 21.60 7.11
N PRO A 48 16.73 22.18 7.81
CA PRO A 48 16.48 23.27 8.76
C PRO A 48 15.84 24.52 8.14
N SER A 49 16.02 24.75 6.84
CA SER A 49 15.39 25.87 6.13
C SER A 49 13.89 25.66 5.90
N GLU A 50 13.41 24.41 5.98
CA GLU A 50 12.02 24.00 5.77
C GLU A 50 11.33 23.59 7.07
N LYS A 51 12.00 23.71 8.21
CA LYS A 51 11.53 23.21 9.53
C LYS A 51 10.15 23.71 9.96
N ASP A 52 9.70 24.83 9.43
CA ASP A 52 8.41 25.45 9.75
C ASP A 52 7.27 25.00 8.80
N LEU A 53 7.60 24.27 7.74
CA LEU A 53 6.61 23.71 6.85
C LEU A 53 5.95 22.47 7.47
N ARG A 54 4.65 22.29 7.21
CA ARG A 54 3.86 21.14 7.69
C ARG A 54 2.95 20.64 6.56
N PRO A 55 2.54 19.36 6.62
CA PRO A 55 1.47 18.87 5.75
C PRO A 55 0.16 19.65 6.01
N PRO A 56 -0.80 19.60 5.07
CA PRO A 56 -2.11 20.22 5.28
C PRO A 56 -2.85 19.58 6.45
N PRO A 57 -3.45 20.37 7.36
CA PRO A 57 -4.12 19.81 8.53
C PRO A 57 -5.36 18.99 8.15
N ALA A 58 -5.61 17.92 8.89
CA ALA A 58 -6.73 17.02 8.68
C ALA A 58 -8.08 17.73 8.89
N ARG A 59 -9.05 17.47 8.02
CA ARG A 59 -10.42 18.01 8.09
C ARG A 59 -11.44 16.89 7.97
N ILE A 60 -12.42 16.89 8.85
CA ILE A 60 -13.57 15.98 8.80
C ILE A 60 -14.83 16.83 8.69
N PRO A 61 -15.61 16.72 7.60
CA PRO A 61 -16.91 17.39 7.49
C PRO A 61 -17.90 16.88 8.54
N ASP A 62 -18.90 17.70 8.89
CA ASP A 62 -19.96 17.29 9.84
C ASP A 62 -20.80 16.12 9.32
N THR A 63 -20.95 16.02 8.02
CA THR A 63 -21.67 14.92 7.35
C THR A 63 -20.81 14.35 6.23
N PHE A 64 -20.71 13.03 6.19
CA PHE A 64 -19.93 12.31 5.18
C PHE A 64 -20.34 10.85 5.11
N GLU A 65 -19.97 10.20 4.01
CA GLU A 65 -20.06 8.75 3.83
C GLU A 65 -18.67 8.15 3.71
N ILE A 66 -18.58 6.84 3.99
CA ILE A 66 -17.34 6.04 3.90
C ILE A 66 -17.57 4.96 2.86
N HIS A 67 -16.80 5.00 1.77
CA HIS A 67 -16.77 3.92 0.80
C HIS A 67 -15.89 2.78 1.29
N ILE A 68 -16.40 1.55 1.26
CA ILE A 68 -15.64 0.34 1.61
C ILE A 68 -15.52 -0.53 0.37
N GLY A 69 -14.33 -0.55 -0.22
CA GLY A 69 -14.04 -1.29 -1.44
C GLY A 69 -13.38 -2.64 -1.16
N SER A 70 -13.86 -3.69 -1.83
CA SER A 70 -13.24 -5.01 -1.77
C SER A 70 -13.35 -5.75 -3.10
N SER A 71 -12.28 -6.48 -3.44
CA SER A 71 -12.24 -7.39 -4.58
C SER A 71 -12.20 -8.84 -4.08
N VAL A 72 -13.14 -9.65 -4.55
CA VAL A 72 -13.39 -11.01 -4.03
C VAL A 72 -13.32 -12.02 -5.17
N PHE A 73 -12.47 -13.03 -5.01
CA PHE A 73 -12.36 -14.14 -5.95
C PHE A 73 -12.88 -15.43 -5.32
N ARG A 74 -14.08 -15.88 -5.71
CA ARG A 74 -14.72 -17.14 -5.32
C ARG A 74 -14.77 -17.40 -3.81
N ASP A 75 -15.06 -16.35 -3.04
CA ASP A 75 -15.02 -16.37 -1.57
C ASP A 75 -16.21 -15.63 -0.93
N GLY A 76 -17.40 -15.80 -1.49
CA GLY A 76 -18.62 -15.13 -1.05
C GLY A 76 -18.94 -15.37 0.43
N TYR A 77 -18.66 -16.58 0.95
CA TYR A 77 -18.92 -16.90 2.36
C TYR A 77 -18.18 -15.98 3.34
N ARG A 78 -16.84 -15.78 3.13
CA ARG A 78 -16.06 -14.90 4.00
C ARG A 78 -16.37 -13.44 3.73
N CYS A 79 -16.63 -13.10 2.47
CA CYS A 79 -17.04 -11.75 2.08
C CYS A 79 -18.37 -11.36 2.76
N GLY A 80 -19.38 -12.21 2.74
CA GLY A 80 -20.63 -11.94 3.46
C GLY A 80 -20.43 -11.74 4.96
N LYS A 81 -19.47 -12.43 5.58
CA LYS A 81 -19.10 -12.21 6.99
C LYS A 81 -18.37 -10.86 7.18
N THR A 82 -17.51 -10.46 6.23
CA THR A 82 -16.86 -9.15 6.24
C THR A 82 -17.90 -8.03 6.23
N LEU A 83 -18.84 -8.05 5.28
CA LEU A 83 -19.94 -7.09 5.19
C LEU A 83 -20.77 -7.05 6.46
N PHE A 84 -21.13 -8.22 6.98
CA PHE A 84 -21.95 -8.34 8.19
C PHE A 84 -21.26 -7.73 9.42
N THR A 85 -19.98 -8.05 9.65
CA THR A 85 -19.27 -7.52 10.82
C THR A 85 -19.01 -6.02 10.68
N ALA A 86 -18.75 -5.52 9.47
CA ALA A 86 -18.60 -4.10 9.22
C ALA A 86 -19.88 -3.32 9.59
N LEU A 87 -21.05 -3.77 9.10
CA LEU A 87 -22.31 -3.10 9.34
C LEU A 87 -22.84 -3.28 10.76
N LYS A 88 -22.72 -4.50 11.32
CA LYS A 88 -23.21 -4.79 12.67
C LYS A 88 -22.45 -4.04 13.76
N ARG A 89 -21.16 -3.82 13.55
CA ARG A 89 -20.22 -3.33 14.56
C ARG A 89 -19.82 -1.87 14.39
N ALA A 90 -20.34 -1.20 13.37
CA ALA A 90 -20.18 0.23 13.21
C ALA A 90 -21.09 0.99 14.17
N VAL A 91 -20.61 2.15 14.65
CA VAL A 91 -21.44 3.12 15.40
C VAL A 91 -22.48 3.75 14.48
N TYR A 92 -22.09 4.04 13.23
CA TYR A 92 -22.97 4.69 12.24
C TYR A 92 -23.03 3.90 10.92
N PRO A 93 -23.68 2.74 10.90
CA PRO A 93 -23.73 1.88 9.71
C PRO A 93 -24.41 2.54 8.49
N GLU A 94 -25.24 3.56 8.70
CA GLU A 94 -25.88 4.33 7.64
C GLU A 94 -24.91 5.21 6.83
N ARG A 95 -23.72 5.50 7.34
CA ARG A 95 -22.65 6.22 6.61
C ARG A 95 -21.86 5.33 5.65
N LEU A 96 -22.02 4.00 5.76
CA LEU A 96 -21.21 3.04 5.02
C LEU A 96 -21.79 2.78 3.63
N ARG A 97 -20.94 2.75 2.61
CA ARG A 97 -21.23 2.35 1.23
C ARG A 97 -20.23 1.28 0.81
N PHE A 98 -20.72 0.18 0.30
CA PHE A 98 -19.86 -0.93 -0.12
C PHE A 98 -19.81 -1.05 -1.63
N GLY A 99 -18.59 -1.11 -2.19
CA GLY A 99 -18.31 -1.43 -3.57
C GLY A 99 -17.58 -2.76 -3.67
N ILE A 100 -18.28 -3.83 -4.03
CA ILE A 100 -17.73 -5.19 -4.08
C ILE A 100 -17.60 -5.65 -5.53
N LEU A 101 -16.36 -5.86 -5.97
CA LEU A 101 -16.10 -6.60 -7.20
C LEU A 101 -16.04 -8.09 -6.86
N GLU A 102 -16.96 -8.87 -7.40
CA GLU A 102 -17.08 -10.29 -7.11
C GLU A 102 -16.83 -11.13 -8.37
N GLN A 103 -15.83 -12.01 -8.32
CA GLN A 103 -15.44 -12.87 -9.44
C GLN A 103 -15.83 -14.31 -9.12
N LEU A 104 -16.83 -14.87 -9.83
CA LEU A 104 -17.49 -16.12 -9.50
C LEU A 104 -17.52 -17.09 -10.68
N VAL A 105 -17.72 -18.35 -10.40
CA VAL A 105 -18.27 -19.36 -11.33
C VAL A 105 -19.70 -19.71 -10.90
N ASP A 106 -20.45 -20.33 -11.80
CA ASP A 106 -21.82 -20.78 -11.51
C ASP A 106 -21.85 -21.70 -10.27
N GLY A 107 -22.75 -21.38 -9.34
CA GLY A 107 -22.93 -22.11 -8.09
C GLY A 107 -22.04 -21.67 -6.93
N ASP A 108 -21.12 -20.73 -7.12
CA ASP A 108 -20.40 -20.13 -6.00
C ASP A 108 -21.37 -19.29 -5.12
N PRO A 109 -21.21 -19.28 -3.78
CA PRO A 109 -21.98 -18.40 -2.91
C PRO A 109 -21.60 -16.94 -3.18
N THR A 110 -22.60 -16.04 -3.24
CA THR A 110 -22.34 -14.61 -3.42
C THR A 110 -22.10 -13.90 -2.09
N CYS A 111 -21.37 -12.79 -2.11
CA CYS A 111 -21.16 -11.91 -0.95
C CYS A 111 -22.49 -11.43 -0.38
N LEU A 112 -23.40 -11.00 -1.26
CA LEU A 112 -24.68 -10.42 -0.85
C LEU A 112 -25.62 -11.46 -0.23
N ASP A 113 -25.73 -12.66 -0.81
CA ASP A 113 -26.57 -13.73 -0.25
C ASP A 113 -26.06 -14.18 1.11
N GLU A 114 -24.76 -14.33 1.26
CA GLU A 114 -24.12 -14.72 2.51
C GLU A 114 -24.22 -13.62 3.59
N TYR A 115 -24.17 -12.36 3.19
CA TYR A 115 -24.48 -11.24 4.07
C TYR A 115 -25.94 -11.29 4.52
N CYS A 116 -26.88 -11.41 3.57
CA CYS A 116 -28.31 -11.38 3.84
C CYS A 116 -28.80 -12.56 4.72
N LYS A 117 -28.16 -13.72 4.64
CA LYS A 117 -28.42 -14.81 5.60
C LYS A 117 -28.18 -14.33 7.03
N ARG A 118 -27.01 -13.76 7.31
CA ARG A 118 -26.63 -13.28 8.65
C ARG A 118 -27.45 -12.08 9.10
N ALA A 119 -27.77 -11.19 8.17
CA ALA A 119 -28.57 -10.00 8.44
C ALA A 119 -30.01 -10.34 8.88
N ARG A 120 -30.64 -11.35 8.26
CA ARG A 120 -31.98 -11.82 8.65
C ARG A 120 -31.99 -12.46 10.04
N ASP A 121 -30.94 -13.21 10.38
CA ASP A 121 -30.81 -13.80 11.72
C ASP A 121 -30.60 -12.73 12.80
N GLU A 122 -29.83 -11.69 12.50
CA GLU A 122 -29.51 -10.61 13.44
C GLU A 122 -30.63 -9.58 13.59
N TRP A 123 -31.31 -9.27 12.49
CA TRP A 123 -32.37 -8.25 12.43
C TRP A 123 -33.67 -8.83 11.88
N PRO A 124 -34.36 -9.75 12.63
CA PRO A 124 -35.52 -10.49 12.12
C PRO A 124 -36.74 -9.59 11.85
N ASP A 125 -36.81 -8.41 12.47
CA ASP A 125 -37.89 -7.44 12.26
C ASP A 125 -37.86 -6.75 10.89
N TYR A 126 -36.79 -6.91 10.14
CA TYR A 126 -36.67 -6.36 8.79
C TYR A 126 -37.12 -7.39 7.76
N THR A 127 -38.16 -7.05 6.99
CA THR A 127 -38.74 -7.94 5.96
C THR A 127 -37.77 -8.21 4.80
N ASP A 128 -36.86 -7.27 4.50
CA ASP A 128 -35.75 -7.44 3.55
C ASP A 128 -34.43 -7.51 4.32
N CYS A 129 -33.38 -7.77 3.63
CA CYS A 129 -32.00 -7.76 4.14
C CYS A 129 -31.61 -6.32 4.54
N ARG A 130 -31.47 -6.04 5.84
CA ARG A 130 -31.14 -4.72 6.36
C ARG A 130 -29.85 -4.21 5.72
N TYR A 131 -29.77 -2.95 5.35
CA TYR A 131 -28.64 -2.29 4.68
C TYR A 131 -28.24 -2.84 3.30
N LYS A 132 -29.08 -3.68 2.68
CA LYS A 132 -28.82 -4.20 1.33
C LYS A 132 -28.61 -3.09 0.29
N ASP A 133 -29.33 -1.99 0.43
CA ASP A 133 -29.27 -0.80 -0.41
C ASP A 133 -27.92 -0.04 -0.30
N ARG A 134 -27.13 -0.35 0.71
CA ARG A 134 -25.77 0.19 0.93
C ARG A 134 -24.68 -0.67 0.31
N ILE A 135 -25.00 -1.79 -0.32
CA ILE A 135 -24.07 -2.77 -0.84
C ILE A 135 -24.22 -2.86 -2.35
N GLN A 136 -23.31 -2.25 -3.08
CA GLN A 136 -23.20 -2.42 -4.53
C GLN A 136 -22.27 -3.60 -4.83
N VAL A 137 -22.78 -4.60 -5.56
CA VAL A 137 -21.99 -5.74 -6.03
C VAL A 137 -21.89 -5.69 -7.54
N THR A 138 -20.68 -5.81 -8.06
CA THR A 138 -20.41 -5.93 -9.49
C THR A 138 -19.89 -7.33 -9.78
N PRO A 139 -20.76 -8.26 -10.26
CA PRO A 139 -20.34 -9.61 -10.58
C PRO A 139 -19.52 -9.67 -11.87
N ARG A 140 -18.54 -10.56 -11.89
CA ARG A 140 -17.71 -10.91 -13.07
C ARG A 140 -17.50 -12.41 -13.12
N SER A 141 -17.23 -12.92 -14.29
CA SER A 141 -16.79 -14.31 -14.44
C SER A 141 -15.39 -14.50 -13.82
N ALA A 142 -15.20 -15.56 -13.05
CA ALA A 142 -13.87 -15.94 -12.55
C ALA A 142 -12.89 -16.26 -13.71
N ALA A 143 -13.39 -16.60 -14.89
CA ALA A 143 -12.57 -16.80 -16.08
C ALA A 143 -11.97 -15.49 -16.64
N GLU A 144 -12.51 -14.33 -16.27
CA GLU A 144 -12.01 -13.00 -16.65
C GLU A 144 -11.01 -12.44 -15.61
N ALA A 145 -10.78 -13.18 -14.52
CA ALA A 145 -9.89 -12.73 -13.46
C ALA A 145 -8.45 -12.68 -13.96
N SER A 146 -7.82 -11.53 -13.83
CA SER A 146 -6.45 -11.27 -14.27
C SER A 146 -5.56 -10.66 -13.16
N GLY A 147 -5.92 -10.88 -11.90
CA GLY A 147 -5.12 -10.48 -10.73
C GLY A 147 -5.71 -9.32 -9.94
N CYS A 148 -5.00 -8.95 -8.87
CA CYS A 148 -5.48 -7.97 -7.89
C CYS A 148 -5.52 -6.54 -8.45
N THR A 149 -4.57 -6.14 -9.28
CA THR A 149 -4.52 -4.79 -9.86
C THR A 149 -5.72 -4.48 -10.74
N THR A 150 -6.05 -5.39 -11.65
CA THR A 150 -7.22 -5.23 -12.53
C THR A 150 -8.53 -5.26 -11.73
N ALA A 151 -8.60 -6.09 -10.69
CA ALA A 151 -9.76 -6.16 -9.82
C ALA A 151 -9.93 -4.87 -8.99
N ARG A 152 -8.84 -4.34 -8.40
CA ARG A 152 -8.87 -3.08 -7.65
C ARG A 152 -9.19 -1.88 -8.52
N TYR A 153 -8.69 -1.83 -9.76
CA TYR A 153 -9.10 -0.79 -10.70
C TYR A 153 -10.61 -0.78 -10.95
N GLN A 154 -11.21 -1.96 -11.19
CA GLN A 154 -12.65 -2.07 -11.39
C GLN A 154 -13.44 -1.71 -10.12
N GLN A 155 -12.97 -2.12 -8.95
CA GLN A 155 -13.56 -1.78 -7.67
C GLN A 155 -13.47 -0.28 -7.39
N GLN A 156 -12.36 0.36 -7.70
CA GLN A 156 -12.15 1.81 -7.52
C GLN A 156 -13.16 2.64 -8.34
N ASN A 157 -13.63 2.14 -9.49
CA ASN A 157 -14.65 2.81 -10.31
C ASN A 157 -16.07 2.82 -9.66
N MET A 158 -16.26 2.15 -8.52
CA MET A 158 -17.51 2.20 -7.75
C MET A 158 -17.52 3.32 -6.71
N ILE A 159 -16.42 4.03 -6.52
CA ILE A 159 -16.34 5.18 -5.62
C ILE A 159 -17.17 6.33 -6.21
N GLY A 160 -18.14 6.81 -5.44
CA GLY A 160 -18.94 7.99 -5.74
C GLY A 160 -18.39 9.27 -5.12
N ASP A 161 -19.26 10.00 -4.41
CA ASP A 161 -18.94 11.27 -3.76
C ASP A 161 -18.53 11.10 -2.28
N GLU A 162 -18.33 9.87 -1.82
CA GLU A 162 -17.94 9.59 -0.44
C GLU A 162 -16.66 10.34 -0.06
N GLU A 163 -16.61 10.78 1.18
CA GLU A 163 -15.49 11.55 1.72
C GLU A 163 -14.29 10.67 2.06
N PHE A 164 -14.55 9.51 2.71
CA PHE A 164 -13.52 8.57 3.10
C PHE A 164 -13.64 7.26 2.33
N CYS A 165 -12.49 6.67 2.03
CA CYS A 165 -12.36 5.39 1.36
C CYS A 165 -11.55 4.41 2.19
N LEU A 166 -12.09 3.21 2.37
CA LEU A 166 -11.46 2.07 3.01
C LEU A 166 -11.37 0.92 2.02
N GLN A 167 -10.15 0.54 1.61
CA GLN A 167 -9.92 -0.69 0.87
C GLN A 167 -9.54 -1.80 1.83
N VAL A 168 -10.18 -2.97 1.72
CA VAL A 168 -9.91 -4.15 2.53
C VAL A 168 -10.02 -5.43 1.69
N ASP A 169 -9.39 -6.49 2.17
CA ASP A 169 -9.61 -7.82 1.61
C ASP A 169 -10.98 -8.35 2.01
N GLY A 170 -11.66 -9.06 1.10
CA GLY A 170 -13.00 -9.60 1.27
C GLY A 170 -13.14 -10.72 2.32
N HIS A 171 -12.16 -10.93 3.15
CA HIS A 171 -12.13 -11.92 4.24
C HIS A 171 -11.58 -11.32 5.54
N SER A 172 -11.98 -10.09 5.80
CA SER A 172 -11.64 -9.30 6.98
C SER A 172 -12.77 -9.34 8.01
N ILE A 173 -12.45 -9.11 9.28
CA ILE A 173 -13.41 -9.03 10.39
C ILE A 173 -13.17 -7.71 11.12
N PHE A 174 -14.24 -6.95 11.31
CA PHE A 174 -14.22 -5.68 12.01
C PHE A 174 -14.53 -5.88 13.50
N THR A 175 -13.97 -5.02 14.37
CA THR A 175 -14.29 -4.95 15.80
C THR A 175 -15.47 -4.00 16.04
N ASN A 176 -16.00 -4.00 17.28
CA ASN A 176 -17.00 -3.01 17.67
C ASN A 176 -16.42 -1.58 17.56
N ASP A 177 -17.25 -0.61 17.16
CA ASP A 177 -16.95 0.82 17.06
C ASP A 177 -15.82 1.17 16.06
N TRP A 178 -15.51 0.27 15.14
CA TRP A 178 -14.37 0.36 14.23
C TRP A 178 -14.37 1.64 13.37
N ASP A 179 -15.54 2.12 12.95
CA ASP A 179 -15.70 3.27 12.07
C ASP A 179 -15.25 4.57 12.75
N GLU A 180 -15.65 4.78 14.01
CA GLU A 180 -15.24 5.95 14.79
C GLU A 180 -13.76 5.86 15.20
N VAL A 181 -13.30 4.68 15.60
CA VAL A 181 -11.89 4.47 15.96
C VAL A 181 -10.98 4.72 14.76
N MET A 182 -11.36 4.25 13.56
CA MET A 182 -10.57 4.46 12.34
C MET A 182 -10.51 5.95 11.95
N LEU A 183 -11.62 6.68 12.10
CA LEU A 183 -11.68 8.12 11.87
C LEU A 183 -10.81 8.88 12.86
N ASP A 184 -10.84 8.50 14.15
CA ASP A 184 -10.01 9.12 15.19
C ASP A 184 -8.52 8.85 14.92
N GLU A 185 -8.17 7.62 14.52
CA GLU A 185 -6.81 7.29 14.08
C GLU A 185 -6.32 8.20 12.96
N TRP A 186 -7.14 8.35 11.90
CA TRP A 186 -6.79 9.21 10.78
C TRP A 186 -6.69 10.68 11.18
N LYS A 187 -7.63 11.17 11.98
CA LYS A 187 -7.63 12.55 12.49
C LYS A 187 -6.39 12.87 13.33
N ARG A 188 -5.95 11.91 14.16
CA ARG A 188 -4.77 12.09 15.02
C ARG A 188 -3.44 12.14 14.27
N ILE A 189 -3.42 11.79 12.98
CA ILE A 189 -2.26 12.04 12.12
C ILE A 189 -2.09 13.52 11.85
N ASP A 190 -3.18 14.29 11.78
CA ASP A 190 -3.21 15.71 11.43
C ASP A 190 -2.53 16.00 10.06
N ASN A 191 -2.91 15.21 9.04
CA ASN A 191 -2.49 15.37 7.66
C ASN A 191 -3.64 14.99 6.73
N GLU A 192 -4.21 15.96 5.99
CA GLU A 192 -5.30 15.72 5.02
C GLU A 192 -4.92 14.72 3.93
N MET A 193 -3.62 14.64 3.60
CA MET A 193 -3.08 13.73 2.59
C MET A 193 -2.65 12.37 3.18
N ALA A 194 -3.11 12.05 4.40
CA ALA A 194 -2.72 10.80 5.06
C ALA A 194 -3.47 9.58 4.52
N ILE A 195 -2.74 8.48 4.43
CA ILE A 195 -3.26 7.13 4.16
C ILE A 195 -2.81 6.21 5.30
N LEU A 196 -3.76 5.73 6.10
CA LEU A 196 -3.51 4.66 7.06
C LEU A 196 -3.42 3.33 6.31
N THR A 197 -2.32 2.59 6.49
CA THR A 197 -2.10 1.33 5.79
C THR A 197 -1.27 0.35 6.62
N VAL A 198 -1.64 -0.93 6.55
CA VAL A 198 -0.96 -1.99 7.30
C VAL A 198 -1.33 -3.36 6.72
N TYR A 199 -0.52 -4.40 6.99
CA TYR A 199 -0.98 -5.79 6.95
C TYR A 199 -1.69 -6.12 8.25
N PRO A 200 -3.03 -6.27 8.25
CA PRO A 200 -3.79 -6.52 9.48
C PRO A 200 -3.36 -7.82 10.16
N HIS A 201 -3.50 -7.86 11.48
CA HIS A 201 -3.28 -9.09 12.24
C HIS A 201 -4.26 -10.21 11.88
N ASP A 202 -3.91 -11.44 12.23
CA ASP A 202 -4.80 -12.59 12.07
C ASP A 202 -6.01 -12.53 13.03
N ILE A 203 -7.16 -13.03 12.55
CA ILE A 203 -8.41 -12.99 13.31
C ILE A 203 -8.43 -13.87 14.56
N HIS A 204 -7.54 -14.86 14.68
CA HIS A 204 -7.72 -15.95 15.64
C HIS A 204 -7.44 -15.57 17.10
N ASN A 205 -6.67 -14.51 17.36
CA ASN A 205 -6.18 -14.23 18.71
C ASN A 205 -6.66 -12.91 19.31
N PHE A 206 -7.16 -11.98 18.46
CA PHE A 206 -7.28 -10.58 18.87
C PHE A 206 -8.70 -10.03 18.82
N ILE A 207 -9.66 -10.81 18.35
CA ILE A 207 -11.07 -10.41 18.32
C ILE A 207 -11.91 -11.42 19.09
N LYS A 208 -12.74 -10.93 20.03
CA LYS A 208 -13.66 -11.76 20.81
C LYS A 208 -14.90 -12.11 20.00
N GLU A 209 -15.62 -13.14 20.41
CA GLU A 209 -16.86 -13.55 19.73
C GLU A 209 -17.93 -12.44 19.68
N ASN A 210 -18.04 -11.66 20.76
CA ASN A 210 -18.96 -10.52 20.82
C ASN A 210 -18.50 -9.31 19.99
N GLY A 211 -17.32 -9.36 19.37
CA GLY A 211 -16.75 -8.29 18.55
C GLY A 211 -15.82 -7.33 19.27
N ASP A 212 -15.65 -7.48 20.58
CA ASP A 212 -14.71 -6.65 21.33
C ASP A 212 -13.29 -6.87 20.85
N ASN A 213 -12.57 -5.76 20.76
CA ASN A 213 -11.17 -5.75 20.39
C ASN A 213 -10.29 -6.22 21.57
N ASN A 214 -9.30 -7.06 21.27
CA ASN A 214 -8.22 -7.43 22.17
C ASN A 214 -6.89 -7.16 21.46
N ALA A 215 -6.72 -5.90 21.04
CA ALA A 215 -5.60 -5.48 20.21
C ALA A 215 -4.25 -5.86 20.82
N PRO A 216 -3.32 -6.45 20.03
CA PRO A 216 -1.98 -6.73 20.49
C PRO A 216 -1.22 -5.44 20.81
N GLU A 217 -0.24 -5.51 21.71
CA GLU A 217 0.63 -4.37 22.04
C GLU A 217 1.61 -4.01 20.91
N TRP A 218 1.60 -4.75 19.82
CA TRP A 218 2.50 -4.57 18.69
C TRP A 218 1.74 -4.45 17.37
N ILE A 219 2.31 -3.72 16.43
CA ILE A 219 1.72 -3.39 15.14
C ILE A 219 2.73 -3.62 14.04
N PRO A 220 2.37 -4.29 12.94
CA PRO A 220 3.22 -4.36 11.77
C PRO A 220 3.51 -2.97 11.22
N HIS A 221 4.77 -2.73 10.86
CA HIS A 221 5.21 -1.50 10.22
C HIS A 221 5.85 -1.85 8.88
N LEU A 222 5.24 -1.35 7.79
CA LEU A 222 5.67 -1.68 6.44
C LEU A 222 6.87 -0.82 6.04
N CYS A 223 8.07 -1.36 6.21
CA CYS A 223 9.31 -0.65 5.94
C CYS A 223 10.39 -1.50 5.27
N THR A 224 10.06 -2.77 4.96
CA THR A 224 11.02 -3.72 4.39
C THR A 224 10.53 -4.27 3.07
N THR A 225 11.42 -4.35 2.09
CA THR A 225 11.17 -5.01 0.81
C THR A 225 12.20 -6.10 0.55
N ILE A 226 11.79 -7.07 -0.24
CA ILE A 226 12.68 -8.11 -0.77
C ILE A 226 12.49 -8.20 -2.29
N LYS A 227 13.41 -8.88 -2.97
CA LYS A 227 13.19 -9.29 -4.35
C LYS A 227 12.20 -10.46 -4.36
N GLY A 228 11.04 -10.26 -4.96
CA GLY A 228 10.03 -11.28 -5.11
C GLY A 228 10.42 -12.41 -6.07
N GLY A 229 9.64 -13.48 -6.08
CA GLY A 229 9.89 -14.65 -6.94
C GLY A 229 9.86 -14.36 -8.43
N ASN A 230 9.14 -13.31 -8.86
CA ASN A 230 9.10 -12.80 -10.22
C ASN A 230 10.22 -11.79 -10.55
N GLY A 231 11.12 -11.54 -9.60
CA GLY A 231 12.23 -10.58 -9.74
C GLY A 231 11.86 -9.11 -9.55
N LEU A 232 10.61 -8.82 -9.15
CA LEU A 232 10.13 -7.48 -8.83
C LEU A 232 10.20 -7.21 -7.32
N THR A 233 9.88 -6.00 -6.90
CA THR A 233 9.90 -5.60 -5.50
C THR A 233 8.69 -6.15 -4.76
N ARG A 234 8.91 -6.85 -3.65
CA ARG A 234 7.87 -7.35 -2.76
C ARG A 234 8.00 -6.71 -1.38
N ILE A 235 6.90 -6.20 -0.84
CA ILE A 235 6.83 -5.70 0.53
C ILE A 235 6.63 -6.87 1.50
N VAL A 236 7.29 -6.81 2.64
CA VAL A 236 7.16 -7.81 3.70
C VAL A 236 6.92 -7.16 5.06
N GLY A 237 6.06 -7.75 5.87
CA GLY A 237 5.72 -7.28 7.21
C GLY A 237 6.70 -7.78 8.27
N ALA A 238 8.01 -7.49 8.10
CA ALA A 238 9.07 -8.03 8.95
C ALA A 238 9.38 -7.19 10.19
N SER A 239 8.92 -5.94 10.26
CA SER A 239 9.19 -5.02 11.37
C SER A 239 7.92 -4.68 12.13
N ILE A 240 8.06 -4.40 13.42
CA ILE A 240 6.94 -4.13 14.31
C ILE A 240 7.23 -2.97 15.25
N LYS A 241 6.18 -2.22 15.58
CA LYS A 241 6.20 -1.21 16.65
C LYS A 241 5.53 -1.77 17.90
N ARG A 242 6.01 -1.36 19.08
CA ARG A 242 5.36 -1.67 20.36
C ARG A 242 4.78 -0.43 20.99
N ASN A 243 3.67 -0.60 21.71
CA ASN A 243 3.03 0.46 22.51
C ASN A 243 2.82 1.78 21.73
N ALA A 244 2.62 1.68 20.41
CA ALA A 244 2.42 2.84 19.55
C ALA A 244 1.08 3.51 19.90
N LYS A 245 1.15 4.72 20.47
CA LYS A 245 -0.03 5.49 20.89
C LYS A 245 -0.61 6.35 19.77
N LEU A 246 0.20 6.68 18.78
CA LEU A 246 -0.16 7.47 17.60
C LEU A 246 0.25 6.75 16.31
N PRO A 247 -0.45 7.00 15.20
CA PRO A 247 -0.01 6.53 13.89
C PRO A 247 1.41 7.02 13.57
N GLN A 248 2.15 6.21 12.84
CA GLN A 248 3.55 6.46 12.53
C GLN A 248 3.77 6.48 11.03
N MET A 249 4.48 7.50 10.53
CA MET A 249 4.84 7.62 9.11
C MET A 249 5.60 6.39 8.62
N ALA A 250 5.18 5.88 7.47
CA ALA A 250 5.73 4.71 6.80
C ALA A 250 6.07 5.05 5.34
N ALA A 251 6.92 4.26 4.71
CA ALA A 251 7.27 4.48 3.32
C ALA A 251 6.52 3.55 2.35
N LEU A 252 5.87 2.51 2.86
CA LEU A 252 5.31 1.42 2.06
C LEU A 252 3.82 1.23 2.35
N TRP A 253 3.08 0.87 1.31
CA TRP A 253 1.64 0.61 1.34
C TRP A 253 1.35 -0.88 1.31
N GLY A 254 0.30 -1.32 2.00
CA GLY A 254 -0.17 -2.70 2.02
C GLY A 254 -1.66 -2.80 1.66
N GLY A 255 -1.99 -3.70 0.75
CA GLY A 255 -3.34 -3.85 0.20
C GLY A 255 -4.39 -4.43 1.16
N GLY A 256 -3.98 -4.93 2.32
CA GLY A 256 -4.90 -5.54 3.30
C GLY A 256 -5.75 -4.54 4.09
N LEU A 257 -5.25 -3.32 4.26
CA LEU A 257 -5.96 -2.17 4.81
C LEU A 257 -5.39 -0.88 4.20
N SER A 258 -6.27 -0.04 3.66
CA SER A 258 -5.92 1.31 3.21
C SER A 258 -7.10 2.24 3.48
N PHE A 259 -6.94 3.19 4.40
CA PHE A 259 -7.96 4.16 4.79
C PHE A 259 -7.48 5.59 4.59
N SER A 260 -8.23 6.37 3.84
CA SER A 260 -7.87 7.74 3.45
C SER A 260 -9.09 8.57 3.08
N LYS A 261 -8.89 9.84 2.77
CA LYS A 261 -9.87 10.60 1.98
C LYS A 261 -10.02 9.98 0.59
N CYS A 262 -11.24 9.93 0.05
CA CYS A 262 -11.50 9.35 -1.27
C CYS A 262 -10.83 10.09 -2.42
N HIS A 263 -10.40 11.34 -2.22
CA HIS A 263 -9.58 12.02 -3.24
C HIS A 263 -8.24 11.29 -3.51
N ALA A 264 -7.72 10.50 -2.53
CA ALA A 264 -6.54 9.67 -2.76
C ALA A 264 -6.82 8.59 -3.82
N GLU A 265 -7.94 7.90 -3.70
CA GLU A 265 -8.34 6.87 -4.65
C GLU A 265 -8.72 7.45 -6.02
N ARG A 266 -9.39 8.62 -6.06
CA ARG A 266 -9.79 9.29 -7.32
C ARG A 266 -8.61 9.88 -8.09
N ASN A 267 -7.62 10.43 -7.38
CA ASN A 267 -6.46 11.08 -8.02
C ASN A 267 -5.32 10.12 -8.35
N VAL A 268 -5.28 8.96 -7.71
CA VAL A 268 -4.24 7.95 -7.91
C VAL A 268 -4.88 6.63 -8.34
N PRO A 269 -5.23 6.50 -9.63
CA PRO A 269 -5.89 5.29 -10.12
C PRO A 269 -4.94 4.09 -10.07
N VAL A 270 -5.49 2.91 -9.79
CA VAL A 270 -4.78 1.64 -9.91
C VAL A 270 -4.52 1.34 -11.38
N ASP A 271 -3.31 0.96 -11.74
CA ASP A 271 -2.92 0.69 -13.13
C ASP A 271 -3.60 -0.58 -13.67
N SER A 272 -4.63 -0.39 -14.51
CA SER A 272 -5.39 -1.49 -15.12
C SER A 272 -4.59 -2.30 -16.15
N HIS A 273 -3.45 -1.79 -16.60
CA HIS A 273 -2.58 -2.40 -17.62
C HIS A 273 -1.50 -3.31 -17.01
N THR A 274 -1.71 -3.78 -15.79
CA THR A 274 -0.83 -4.70 -15.08
C THR A 274 -1.52 -6.00 -14.68
N PRO A 275 -2.17 -6.74 -15.63
CA PRO A 275 -2.76 -8.03 -15.33
C PRO A 275 -1.70 -8.99 -14.76
N TRP A 276 -2.10 -9.82 -13.77
CA TRP A 276 -1.24 -10.81 -13.10
C TRP A 276 -0.04 -10.24 -12.33
N LEU A 277 0.07 -8.91 -12.19
CA LEU A 277 1.07 -8.32 -11.32
C LEU A 277 0.71 -8.62 -9.87
N TRP A 278 1.63 -9.27 -9.16
CA TRP A 278 1.52 -9.57 -7.73
C TRP A 278 2.64 -8.87 -6.95
N ASP A 279 3.87 -9.45 -6.99
CA ASP A 279 5.02 -8.69 -6.50
C ASP A 279 5.24 -7.49 -7.43
N GLY A 280 5.44 -6.33 -6.86
CA GLY A 280 5.57 -5.06 -7.58
C GLY A 280 4.36 -4.13 -7.45
N GLU A 281 3.15 -4.66 -7.29
CA GLU A 281 1.93 -3.86 -7.19
C GLU A 281 1.95 -2.91 -5.98
N GLU A 282 2.15 -3.43 -4.78
CA GLU A 282 2.15 -2.62 -3.56
C GLU A 282 3.28 -1.59 -3.53
N PHE A 283 4.45 -1.93 -4.12
CA PHE A 283 5.54 -0.98 -4.27
C PHE A 283 5.21 0.16 -5.22
N LEU A 284 4.63 -0.13 -6.39
CA LEU A 284 4.17 0.92 -7.31
C LEU A 284 3.13 1.81 -6.63
N ARG A 285 2.16 1.21 -5.95
CA ARG A 285 1.12 1.96 -5.23
C ARG A 285 1.70 2.87 -4.15
N SER A 286 2.71 2.41 -3.41
CA SER A 286 3.44 3.23 -2.43
C SER A 286 4.08 4.46 -3.09
N ALA A 287 4.79 4.25 -4.19
CA ALA A 287 5.46 5.32 -4.94
C ALA A 287 4.45 6.26 -5.62
N ASP A 288 3.35 5.71 -6.16
CA ASP A 288 2.28 6.50 -6.76
C ASP A 288 1.66 7.45 -5.74
N TYR A 289 1.22 6.97 -4.60
CA TYR A 289 0.66 7.81 -3.55
C TYR A 289 1.64 8.89 -3.10
N TRP A 290 2.88 8.51 -2.77
CA TRP A 290 3.84 9.45 -2.24
C TRP A 290 4.21 10.56 -3.25
N THR A 291 4.36 10.22 -4.53
CA THR A 291 4.67 11.19 -5.58
C THR A 291 3.50 12.11 -5.93
N HIS A 292 2.26 11.67 -5.68
CA HIS A 292 1.06 12.49 -5.78
C HIS A 292 0.80 13.36 -4.53
N GLY A 293 1.69 13.32 -3.54
CA GLY A 293 1.62 14.16 -2.35
C GLY A 293 0.99 13.50 -1.13
N TYR A 294 0.59 12.23 -1.21
CA TYR A 294 0.07 11.50 -0.07
C TYR A 294 1.19 10.95 0.81
N ASP A 295 0.92 10.79 2.10
CA ASP A 295 1.85 10.22 3.07
C ASP A 295 1.23 8.98 3.71
N LEU A 296 2.04 7.94 3.86
CA LEU A 296 1.62 6.64 4.37
C LEU A 296 1.90 6.55 5.87
N TYR A 297 0.98 5.93 6.61
CA TYR A 297 1.11 5.76 8.06
C TYR A 297 0.64 4.38 8.48
N SER A 298 1.41 3.70 9.33
CA SER A 298 0.91 2.54 10.06
C SER A 298 0.08 3.01 11.26
N PRO A 299 -1.06 2.35 11.55
CA PRO A 299 -1.94 2.75 12.66
C PRO A 299 -1.25 2.65 14.03
N SER A 300 -1.83 3.26 15.04
CA SER A 300 -1.47 3.02 16.44
C SER A 300 -2.02 1.68 16.92
N GLN A 301 -1.74 1.31 18.17
CA GLN A 301 -2.33 0.12 18.78
C GLN A 301 -3.86 0.19 18.78
N LEU A 302 -4.44 1.37 19.01
CA LEU A 302 -5.89 1.56 19.01
C LEU A 302 -6.51 1.39 17.63
N GLY A 303 -5.77 1.70 16.57
CA GLY A 303 -6.21 1.55 15.18
C GLY A 303 -6.23 0.12 14.65
N ASN A 304 -5.89 -0.89 15.46
CA ASN A 304 -6.10 -2.31 15.13
C ASN A 304 -7.57 -2.69 15.30
N VAL A 305 -8.43 -2.21 14.43
CA VAL A 305 -9.88 -2.43 14.47
C VAL A 305 -10.39 -3.37 13.38
N LEU A 306 -9.46 -3.88 12.57
CA LEU A 306 -9.74 -4.80 11.49
C LEU A 306 -8.71 -5.92 11.50
N TYR A 307 -9.17 -7.16 11.36
CA TYR A 307 -8.38 -8.37 11.39
C TYR A 307 -8.61 -9.20 10.13
N HIS A 308 -7.53 -9.78 9.59
CA HIS A 308 -7.54 -10.51 8.33
C HIS A 308 -7.58 -12.03 8.56
N ASN A 309 -8.38 -12.72 7.78
CA ASN A 309 -8.45 -14.18 7.84
C ASN A 309 -7.40 -14.81 6.92
N TYR A 310 -6.24 -15.15 7.47
CA TYR A 310 -5.15 -15.81 6.74
C TYR A 310 -5.36 -17.32 6.53
N SER A 311 -6.48 -17.90 6.97
CA SER A 311 -6.76 -19.30 6.71
C SER A 311 -6.82 -19.60 5.21
N LYS A 312 -6.60 -20.88 4.86
CA LYS A 312 -6.61 -21.32 3.46
C LYS A 312 -7.88 -20.85 2.74
N LYS A 313 -7.71 -20.18 1.60
CA LYS A 313 -8.81 -19.77 0.71
C LYS A 313 -9.45 -20.99 0.06
N PRO A 314 -10.76 -20.95 -0.23
CA PRO A 314 -11.45 -22.02 -0.97
C PRO A 314 -10.78 -22.28 -2.33
N VAL A 315 -10.49 -21.20 -3.06
CA VAL A 315 -9.80 -21.23 -4.36
C VAL A 315 -8.87 -20.02 -4.46
N ASN A 316 -7.72 -20.19 -5.07
CA ASN A 316 -6.81 -19.08 -5.32
C ASN A 316 -7.03 -18.51 -6.73
N PHE A 317 -6.88 -17.19 -6.89
CA PHE A 317 -7.09 -16.53 -8.18
C PHE A 317 -6.13 -17.03 -9.29
N TRP A 318 -4.93 -17.49 -8.94
CA TRP A 318 -3.98 -18.06 -9.91
C TRP A 318 -4.38 -19.45 -10.42
N GLU A 319 -5.40 -20.07 -9.81
CA GLU A 319 -6.03 -21.32 -10.25
C GLU A 319 -7.19 -21.04 -11.22
N SER A 320 -7.42 -19.77 -11.60
CA SER A 320 -8.43 -19.38 -12.58
C SER A 320 -8.22 -20.11 -13.91
N PRO A 321 -9.30 -20.62 -14.57
CA PRO A 321 -9.22 -21.33 -15.82
C PRO A 321 -9.01 -20.39 -17.01
N VAL A 322 -7.83 -19.78 -17.09
CA VAL A 322 -7.42 -18.90 -18.20
C VAL A 322 -6.44 -19.61 -19.11
N ASP A 323 -6.38 -19.18 -20.37
CA ASP A 323 -5.38 -19.70 -21.31
C ASP A 323 -3.96 -19.45 -20.78
N PRO A 324 -3.14 -20.51 -20.55
CA PRO A 324 -1.80 -20.35 -19.99
C PRO A 324 -0.86 -19.50 -20.84
N ALA A 325 -0.99 -19.53 -22.17
CA ALA A 325 -0.14 -18.76 -23.08
C ALA A 325 -0.50 -17.26 -23.01
N ALA A 326 -1.79 -16.93 -22.97
CA ALA A 326 -2.26 -15.56 -22.76
C ALA A 326 -1.80 -15.03 -21.40
N LYS A 327 -1.99 -15.80 -20.33
CA LYS A 327 -1.54 -15.45 -18.98
C LYS A 327 -0.03 -15.17 -18.93
N ALA A 328 0.78 -16.03 -19.55
CA ALA A 328 2.24 -15.85 -19.57
C ALA A 328 2.65 -14.55 -20.28
N ARG A 329 2.06 -14.27 -21.44
CA ARG A 329 2.29 -13.02 -22.20
C ARG A 329 1.87 -11.80 -21.41
N ASP A 330 0.68 -11.80 -20.84
CA ASP A 330 0.14 -10.67 -20.09
C ASP A 330 0.97 -10.41 -18.81
N THR A 331 1.44 -11.48 -18.15
CA THR A 331 2.37 -11.39 -17.02
C THR A 331 3.70 -10.75 -17.43
N GLU A 332 4.28 -11.17 -18.55
CA GLU A 332 5.53 -10.57 -19.07
C GLU A 332 5.35 -9.08 -19.39
N MET A 333 4.26 -8.72 -20.05
CA MET A 333 3.93 -7.32 -20.37
C MET A 333 3.79 -6.48 -19.10
N SER A 334 3.12 -6.99 -18.08
CA SER A 334 2.96 -6.32 -16.79
C SER A 334 4.27 -6.13 -16.04
N HIS A 335 5.14 -7.15 -16.02
CA HIS A 335 6.47 -7.05 -15.44
C HIS A 335 7.35 -6.03 -16.18
N ASN A 336 7.22 -5.95 -17.50
CA ASN A 336 7.94 -4.97 -18.30
C ASN A 336 7.37 -3.56 -18.11
N ARG A 337 6.04 -3.41 -17.93
CA ARG A 337 5.42 -2.14 -17.57
C ARG A 337 5.89 -1.65 -16.19
N PHE A 338 6.00 -2.52 -15.20
CA PHE A 338 6.63 -2.18 -13.93
C PHE A 338 8.04 -1.62 -14.15
N ARG A 339 8.90 -2.36 -14.90
CA ARG A 339 10.28 -1.94 -15.17
C ARG A 339 10.36 -0.63 -15.91
N LEU A 340 9.49 -0.43 -16.89
CA LEU A 340 9.38 0.83 -17.64
C LEU A 340 9.08 2.00 -16.71
N ARG A 341 8.06 1.86 -15.85
CA ARG A 341 7.63 2.92 -14.91
C ARG A 341 8.74 3.29 -13.92
N VAL A 342 9.50 2.35 -13.43
CA VAL A 342 10.58 2.61 -12.45
C VAL A 342 11.94 2.90 -13.09
N GLY A 343 12.04 2.95 -14.43
CA GLY A 343 13.27 3.26 -15.17
C GLY A 343 14.26 2.12 -15.24
N LEU A 344 13.81 0.87 -15.14
CA LEU A 344 14.66 -0.31 -15.29
C LEU A 344 14.68 -0.81 -16.74
N GLY A 345 15.80 -1.39 -17.17
CA GLY A 345 15.89 -2.08 -18.45
C GLY A 345 15.04 -3.37 -18.48
N PHE A 346 14.45 -3.67 -19.63
CA PHE A 346 13.70 -4.90 -19.86
C PHE A 346 13.87 -5.39 -21.30
N LYS A 347 13.40 -6.61 -21.56
CA LYS A 347 13.32 -7.20 -22.90
C LYS A 347 11.90 -7.76 -23.10
N GLY A 348 11.49 -7.89 -24.36
CA GLY A 348 10.16 -8.42 -24.70
C GLY A 348 9.09 -7.34 -24.78
N PRO A 349 7.82 -7.74 -24.93
CA PRO A 349 6.70 -6.83 -25.11
C PRO A 349 6.39 -6.05 -23.82
N VAL A 350 5.80 -4.86 -23.99
CA VAL A 350 5.28 -4.02 -22.90
C VAL A 350 3.98 -3.38 -23.34
N ASP A 351 3.01 -3.31 -22.44
CA ASP A 351 1.84 -2.44 -22.62
C ASP A 351 2.19 -1.02 -22.15
N ALA A 352 2.31 -0.11 -23.11
CA ALA A 352 2.60 1.30 -22.87
C ALA A 352 1.34 2.20 -22.99
N PHE A 353 0.14 1.59 -23.12
CA PHE A 353 -1.09 2.35 -23.24
C PHE A 353 -1.41 3.10 -21.94
N GLU A 354 -1.93 4.32 -22.03
CA GLU A 354 -2.28 5.20 -20.91
C GLU A 354 -1.16 5.40 -19.86
N LEU A 355 0.13 5.32 -20.23
CA LEU A 355 1.23 5.51 -19.27
C LEU A 355 1.15 6.85 -18.54
N ASP A 356 0.71 7.92 -19.21
CA ASP A 356 0.59 9.24 -18.60
C ASP A 356 -0.45 9.25 -17.47
N LYS A 357 -1.57 8.53 -17.64
CA LYS A 357 -2.64 8.39 -16.64
C LYS A 357 -2.16 7.66 -15.39
N PHE A 358 -1.29 6.67 -15.56
CA PHE A 358 -0.75 5.83 -14.50
C PHE A 358 0.71 6.17 -14.16
N SER A 359 1.18 7.37 -14.52
CA SER A 359 2.53 7.82 -14.19
C SER A 359 2.66 8.18 -12.71
N PHE A 360 3.91 8.32 -12.27
CA PHE A 360 4.20 8.93 -10.97
C PHE A 360 3.71 10.38 -10.93
N GLY A 361 3.28 10.83 -9.76
CA GLY A 361 2.82 12.19 -9.53
C GLY A 361 3.93 13.23 -9.64
N THR A 362 3.53 14.50 -9.57
CA THR A 362 4.43 15.66 -9.69
C THR A 362 4.58 16.46 -8.40
N ALA A 363 3.83 16.11 -7.34
CA ALA A 363 3.99 16.77 -6.04
C ALA A 363 5.37 16.53 -5.44
N ARG A 364 5.92 15.31 -5.63
CA ARG A 364 7.30 14.92 -5.28
C ARG A 364 7.86 14.01 -6.37
N SER A 365 9.18 13.96 -6.53
CA SER A 365 9.80 13.12 -7.57
C SER A 365 9.95 11.66 -7.12
N PHE A 366 9.91 10.72 -8.06
CA PHE A 366 10.24 9.31 -7.77
C PHE A 366 11.69 9.14 -7.29
N LYS A 367 12.61 10.02 -7.71
CA LYS A 367 13.98 10.06 -7.20
C LYS A 367 14.00 10.37 -5.70
N ASP A 368 13.18 11.29 -5.24
CA ASP A 368 13.09 11.65 -3.82
C ASP A 368 12.34 10.59 -3.03
N TYR A 369 11.34 9.91 -3.63
CA TYR A 369 10.73 8.72 -3.02
C TYR A 369 11.78 7.64 -2.71
N LYS A 370 12.69 7.36 -3.65
CA LYS A 370 13.76 6.38 -3.42
C LYS A 370 14.69 6.79 -2.27
N LYS A 371 14.96 8.09 -2.10
CA LYS A 371 15.74 8.59 -0.95
C LYS A 371 14.94 8.47 0.35
N PHE A 372 13.68 8.91 0.34
CA PHE A 372 12.79 8.87 1.49
C PHE A 372 12.59 7.44 2.01
N SER A 373 12.32 6.51 1.12
CA SER A 373 12.12 5.10 1.44
C SER A 373 13.44 4.32 1.62
N ASN A 374 14.59 4.96 1.42
CA ASN A 374 15.91 4.33 1.35
C ASN A 374 15.95 3.09 0.46
N PHE A 375 15.27 3.18 -0.70
CA PHE A 375 15.10 2.10 -1.64
C PHE A 375 16.09 2.23 -2.81
N SER A 376 16.69 1.11 -3.22
CA SER A 376 17.54 1.06 -4.42
C SER A 376 17.22 -0.16 -5.27
N PHE A 377 17.32 -0.02 -6.59
CA PHE A 377 17.33 -1.13 -7.54
C PHE A 377 18.75 -1.66 -7.80
N ASP A 378 19.80 -1.04 -7.20
CA ASP A 378 21.18 -1.43 -7.38
C ASP A 378 21.50 -2.65 -6.49
N GLY A 379 21.92 -3.74 -7.12
CA GLY A 379 22.28 -4.95 -6.42
C GLY A 379 21.09 -5.86 -6.04
N TRP A 380 21.25 -6.66 -5.00
CA TRP A 380 20.18 -7.45 -4.41
C TRP A 380 19.37 -6.54 -3.50
N MET A 381 18.09 -6.37 -3.81
CA MET A 381 17.15 -5.67 -2.94
C MET A 381 16.88 -6.54 -1.71
N ASN A 382 17.81 -6.56 -0.77
CA ASN A 382 17.64 -7.37 0.43
C ASN A 382 16.85 -6.63 1.51
N GLU A 383 16.96 -5.31 1.58
CA GLU A 383 16.25 -4.54 2.61
C GLU A 383 16.17 -3.09 2.15
N THR A 384 14.96 -2.54 2.07
CA THR A 384 14.81 -1.10 2.22
C THR A 384 14.98 -0.83 3.70
N ASN A 385 15.90 0.02 4.04
CA ASN A 385 16.07 0.43 5.44
C ASN A 385 15.22 1.67 5.74
N SER A 386 13.94 1.66 5.33
CA SER A 386 12.98 2.70 5.71
C SER A 386 12.36 2.46 7.09
N CYS A 387 12.95 1.54 7.87
CA CYS A 387 12.50 1.20 9.21
C CYS A 387 12.98 2.18 10.30
N GLY A 388 13.81 3.15 9.95
CA GLY A 388 14.20 4.25 10.84
C GLY A 388 13.13 5.33 10.93
N GLN A 389 13.38 6.36 11.75
CA GLN A 389 12.52 7.53 11.84
C GLN A 389 12.41 8.22 10.47
N LEU A 390 11.19 8.36 9.98
CA LEU A 390 10.87 9.12 8.77
C LEU A 390 10.38 10.52 9.14
N HIS A 391 10.66 11.45 8.24
CA HIS A 391 10.27 12.85 8.33
C HIS A 391 9.52 13.28 7.08
N TRP A 392 8.52 14.11 7.25
CA TRP A 392 7.77 14.64 6.13
C TRP A 392 8.68 15.39 5.16
N VAL A 393 8.46 15.17 3.87
CA VAL A 393 9.19 15.83 2.78
C VAL A 393 8.24 16.86 2.16
N PRO A 394 8.59 18.15 2.18
CA PRO A 394 7.79 19.19 1.54
C PRO A 394 7.57 18.92 0.05
N TYR A 395 6.49 19.48 -0.48
CA TYR A 395 6.12 19.29 -1.88
C TYR A 395 7.03 20.12 -2.80
N MET A 396 7.59 19.49 -3.80
CA MET A 396 8.32 20.16 -4.87
C MET A 396 7.36 21.01 -5.74
N ASN A 397 6.16 20.48 -5.98
CA ASN A 397 5.05 21.18 -6.62
C ASN A 397 3.85 21.21 -5.68
N ALA A 398 3.80 22.23 -4.82
CA ALA A 398 2.75 22.38 -3.81
C ALA A 398 1.38 22.66 -4.42
N THR A 399 1.32 23.32 -5.58
CA THR A 399 0.06 23.73 -6.22
C THR A 399 -0.88 22.56 -6.44
N VAL A 400 -0.36 21.40 -6.84
CA VAL A 400 -1.17 20.18 -7.05
C VAL A 400 -1.89 19.76 -5.76
N VAL A 401 -1.19 19.82 -4.61
CA VAL A 401 -1.77 19.44 -3.31
C VAL A 401 -2.69 20.55 -2.79
N GLU A 402 -2.32 21.82 -2.96
CA GLU A 402 -3.14 22.98 -2.57
C GLU A 402 -4.50 22.96 -3.28
N GLU A 403 -4.55 22.54 -4.55
CA GLU A 403 -5.78 22.38 -5.32
C GLU A 403 -6.63 21.21 -4.79
N ILE A 404 -6.02 20.08 -4.44
CA ILE A 404 -6.71 18.90 -3.89
C ILE A 404 -7.36 19.23 -2.54
N VAL A 405 -6.58 19.80 -1.62
CA VAL A 405 -7.08 20.08 -0.26
C VAL A 405 -8.01 21.30 -0.23
N GLY A 406 -7.84 22.25 -1.11
CA GLY A 406 -8.69 23.44 -1.18
C GLY A 406 -8.66 24.30 0.08
N GLY A 407 -9.74 25.10 0.30
CA GLY A 407 -9.89 25.88 1.55
C GLY A 407 -8.85 26.98 1.75
N GLY A 408 -8.03 27.31 0.73
CA GLY A 408 -7.00 28.34 0.81
C GLY A 408 -5.73 27.90 1.54
N TRP A 409 -5.58 26.61 1.86
CA TRP A 409 -4.34 26.10 2.43
C TRP A 409 -3.17 26.32 1.47
N LYS A 410 -2.04 26.76 2.04
CA LYS A 410 -0.76 26.93 1.34
C LYS A 410 0.34 26.23 2.11
N MET A 411 1.27 25.57 1.41
CA MET A 411 2.38 24.87 2.06
C MET A 411 3.27 25.81 2.88
N ALA A 412 3.55 26.99 2.36
CA ALA A 412 4.29 28.02 3.09
C ALA A 412 3.36 28.71 4.10
N PRO A 413 3.81 29.00 5.34
CA PRO A 413 3.06 29.81 6.27
C PRO A 413 2.69 31.13 5.61
N ALA A 414 1.46 31.59 5.83
CA ALA A 414 1.11 32.95 5.46
C ALA A 414 2.09 33.90 6.11
N VAL A 415 2.78 34.73 5.32
CA VAL A 415 3.66 35.76 5.87
C VAL A 415 2.77 36.62 6.78
N PRO A 416 3.06 36.73 8.10
CA PRO A 416 2.29 37.62 8.96
C PRO A 416 2.28 39.00 8.32
N PRO A 417 1.15 39.70 8.25
CA PRO A 417 1.12 41.06 7.72
C PRO A 417 2.19 41.86 8.46
N THR A 418 3.13 42.41 7.72
CA THR A 418 4.16 43.26 8.28
C THR A 418 3.43 44.27 9.16
N PRO A 419 3.72 44.40 10.48
CA PRO A 419 3.04 45.38 11.29
C PRO A 419 3.20 46.71 10.56
N MET A 420 2.08 47.36 10.17
CA MET A 420 2.13 48.72 9.69
C MET A 420 2.84 49.50 10.78
N GLN A 421 4.07 49.91 10.54
CA GLN A 421 4.69 50.91 11.37
C GLN A 421 3.74 52.10 11.34
N HIS A 422 2.99 52.27 12.40
CA HIS A 422 2.34 53.53 12.65
C HIS A 422 3.49 54.53 12.71
N VAL A 423 3.68 55.26 11.62
CA VAL A 423 4.42 56.50 11.62
C VAL A 423 3.60 57.40 12.55
N VAL A 424 3.91 57.35 13.82
CA VAL A 424 3.45 58.36 14.78
C VAL A 424 4.22 59.59 14.35
N ASN A 425 3.62 60.40 13.47
CA ASN A 425 4.01 61.77 13.28
C ASN A 425 3.81 62.44 14.64
N SER A 426 4.89 62.60 15.37
CA SER A 426 4.91 63.44 16.56
C SER A 426 4.47 64.84 16.16
N LEU A 427 3.31 65.24 16.60
CA LEU A 427 2.76 66.61 16.56
C LEU A 427 3.61 67.57 17.44
N GLN A 428 4.92 67.57 17.31
CA GLN A 428 5.81 68.42 18.07
C GLN A 428 6.84 69.20 17.26
N ASP A 429 6.61 69.43 15.94
CA ASP A 429 7.44 70.37 15.18
C ASP A 429 6.60 71.40 14.39
N PHE A 430 5.59 71.95 15.04
CA PHE A 430 4.86 73.12 14.50
C PHE A 430 5.13 74.32 15.42
N GLN A 431 6.34 74.83 15.39
CA GLN A 431 6.59 76.25 15.73
C GLN A 431 7.78 76.78 14.90
N GLY A 432 7.41 77.62 13.95
CA GLY A 432 8.28 78.68 13.42
C GLY A 432 9.14 78.30 12.21
N GLY A 433 8.69 78.69 10.98
CA GLY A 433 9.56 78.81 9.84
C GLY A 433 8.80 78.83 8.51
N GLN A 434 8.80 79.95 7.86
CA GLN A 434 8.10 80.25 6.58
C GLN A 434 8.40 79.29 5.43
N PRO A 435 7.49 79.18 4.43
CA PRO A 435 7.62 78.24 3.34
C PRO A 435 8.65 78.74 2.33
N LYS A 436 9.70 77.93 2.08
CA LYS A 436 10.52 78.09 0.87
C LYS A 436 10.16 76.97 -0.09
N GLN A 437 9.80 77.43 -1.31
CA GLN A 437 9.56 76.68 -2.53
C GLN A 437 10.61 75.59 -2.76
N VAL A 438 10.17 74.35 -2.88
CA VAL A 438 10.81 73.38 -3.74
C VAL A 438 9.69 72.70 -4.55
N ALA A 439 9.23 73.45 -5.55
CA ALA A 439 8.61 72.91 -6.74
C ALA A 439 9.70 72.87 -7.80
N ARG A 440 10.11 71.68 -8.16
CA ARG A 440 10.76 71.23 -9.40
C ARG A 440 11.71 70.08 -9.10
N GLU A 441 11.19 68.93 -9.43
CA GLU A 441 11.93 67.78 -9.99
C GLU A 441 11.10 66.49 -9.77
N MET A 442 10.00 66.40 -10.50
CA MET A 442 9.33 65.17 -10.84
C MET A 442 8.65 65.38 -12.19
N ALA A 443 9.46 65.35 -13.22
CA ALA A 443 8.97 65.12 -14.59
C ALA A 443 10.12 64.41 -15.31
N GLU A 444 9.69 63.39 -16.07
CA GLU A 444 10.51 62.62 -17.00
C GLU A 444 11.18 61.36 -16.48
N GLU A 445 10.35 60.30 -16.58
CA GLU A 445 10.76 59.05 -17.24
C GLU A 445 9.50 58.23 -17.52
N GLN A 446 8.99 58.34 -18.75
CA GLN A 446 8.04 57.42 -19.37
C GLN A 446 8.82 56.35 -20.13
N PRO A 447 8.43 55.08 -20.07
CA PRO A 447 9.05 54.06 -20.91
C PRO A 447 8.43 54.10 -22.32
N GLU A 448 9.32 54.12 -23.31
CA GLU A 448 8.95 53.99 -24.72
C GLU A 448 8.52 52.56 -25.10
N ASP A 449 7.38 52.48 -25.72
CA ASP A 449 6.87 51.34 -26.45
C ASP A 449 7.39 51.42 -27.91
N PRO A 450 7.79 50.33 -28.55
CA PRO A 450 7.74 50.25 -30.01
C PRO A 450 6.93 49.06 -30.50
N VAL A 451 5.68 49.30 -30.79
CA VAL A 451 4.91 48.57 -31.80
C VAL A 451 5.52 48.82 -33.17
N ARG A 452 5.90 47.78 -33.89
CA ARG A 452 5.97 47.82 -35.36
C ARG A 452 5.51 46.51 -35.99
N GLN A 453 4.32 46.59 -36.53
CA GLN A 453 3.73 45.73 -37.55
C GLN A 453 4.61 45.64 -38.81
N ARG A 454 4.63 44.47 -39.40
CA ARG A 454 4.60 44.15 -40.86
C ARG A 454 4.43 42.65 -40.95
N GLY A 455 3.49 42.08 -41.68
CA GLY A 455 2.87 42.42 -42.92
C GLY A 455 2.75 41.11 -43.67
N LEU A 456 1.52 40.71 -44.00
CA LEU A 456 1.17 39.51 -44.77
C LEU A 456 1.99 39.40 -46.07
N SER A 457 2.39 38.17 -46.41
CA SER A 457 2.30 37.75 -47.83
C SER A 457 2.19 36.21 -47.89
N ALA A 458 1.08 35.80 -48.49
CA ALA A 458 0.84 34.44 -48.93
C ALA A 458 1.59 34.18 -50.25
N HIS A 459 2.16 33.00 -50.40
CA HIS A 459 2.25 32.37 -51.72
C HIS A 459 2.28 30.86 -51.62
N THR A 460 1.32 30.27 -52.25
CA THR A 460 1.19 28.88 -52.65
C THR A 460 2.24 28.51 -53.70
N LYS A 461 2.79 27.31 -53.68
CA LYS A 461 2.65 26.21 -54.68
C LYS A 461 3.77 25.16 -54.62
N ASN A 462 3.29 23.92 -54.67
CA ASN A 462 3.76 22.78 -55.46
C ASN A 462 5.13 22.15 -55.21
N GLY A 463 5.12 20.89 -54.77
CA GLY A 463 5.30 19.76 -55.70
C GLY A 463 6.60 19.02 -55.52
N ALA A 464 6.49 17.72 -55.19
CA ALA A 464 7.36 16.60 -55.56
C ALA A 464 8.84 16.66 -55.15
N ASP A 465 9.37 15.73 -54.42
CA ASP A 465 9.86 14.45 -54.89
C ASP A 465 10.49 13.64 -53.77
N ILE A 466 10.45 12.35 -53.99
CA ILE A 466 10.89 11.20 -53.21
C ILE A 466 12.41 11.22 -53.03
N GLY A 467 12.89 10.95 -51.79
CA GLY A 467 14.27 10.62 -51.53
C GLY A 467 14.40 9.69 -50.34
N ASP A 468 14.53 8.39 -50.61
CA ASP A 468 14.94 7.37 -49.66
C ASP A 468 16.31 7.70 -49.05
N ASP A 469 16.39 7.85 -47.75
CA ASP A 469 17.66 7.75 -47.02
C ASP A 469 17.48 6.89 -45.78
N LYS A 470 17.98 5.64 -45.87
CA LYS A 470 18.18 4.72 -44.76
C LYS A 470 19.44 5.11 -44.00
N PRO A 471 19.41 5.26 -42.67
CA PRO A 471 20.65 5.34 -41.91
C PRO A 471 21.20 3.93 -41.69
N ASN A 472 22.46 3.75 -42.12
CA ASN A 472 23.35 2.63 -41.84
C ASN A 472 23.58 2.48 -40.34
N ILE A 473 23.13 1.35 -39.77
CA ILE A 473 23.55 0.92 -38.44
C ILE A 473 24.75 -0.02 -38.60
N ALA A 474 25.89 0.45 -38.15
CA ALA A 474 27.11 -0.36 -38.06
C ALA A 474 26.95 -1.46 -37.00
N VAL A 475 26.99 -2.69 -37.45
CA VAL A 475 27.03 -3.90 -36.61
C VAL A 475 28.42 -4.07 -36.02
N ALA A 476 28.55 -3.78 -34.72
CA ALA A 476 29.78 -4.15 -33.97
C ALA A 476 29.67 -5.65 -33.60
N LYS A 477 30.52 -6.47 -34.22
CA LYS A 477 30.73 -7.88 -33.85
C LYS A 477 31.38 -7.96 -32.48
N LEU A 478 30.65 -8.42 -31.47
CA LEU A 478 31.23 -8.87 -30.21
C LEU A 478 31.60 -10.34 -30.30
N ARG A 479 32.87 -10.61 -29.99
CA ARG A 479 33.47 -11.96 -29.95
C ARG A 479 32.77 -12.84 -28.92
N GLU A 480 32.45 -14.06 -29.32
CA GLU A 480 32.05 -15.15 -28.44
C GLU A 480 33.19 -15.51 -27.48
N GLY A 481 32.98 -15.22 -26.19
CA GLY A 481 33.79 -15.75 -25.10
C GLY A 481 33.15 -17.01 -24.55
N THR A 482 33.77 -18.14 -24.80
CA THR A 482 33.38 -19.45 -24.28
C THR A 482 33.55 -19.49 -22.76
N ILE A 483 32.46 -19.46 -22.02
CA ILE A 483 32.47 -19.71 -20.56
C ILE A 483 32.34 -21.21 -20.35
N ARG A 484 33.44 -21.82 -19.85
CA ARG A 484 33.45 -23.22 -19.42
C ARG A 484 32.70 -23.32 -18.07
N TYR A 485 31.62 -24.07 -18.07
CA TYR A 485 30.95 -24.53 -16.84
C TYR A 485 31.83 -25.56 -16.14
N THR A 486 32.35 -25.23 -14.96
CA THR A 486 32.84 -26.23 -14.00
C THR A 486 31.64 -26.68 -13.18
N SER A 487 31.22 -27.92 -13.38
CA SER A 487 30.15 -28.56 -12.63
C SER A 487 30.56 -28.75 -11.17
N ASN A 488 29.83 -28.13 -10.24
CA ASN A 488 29.97 -28.38 -8.80
C ASN A 488 29.36 -29.73 -8.44
N LEU A 489 30.16 -30.78 -8.47
CA LEU A 489 29.82 -32.13 -7.98
C LEU A 489 29.69 -32.24 -6.45
N THR A 490 29.95 -31.15 -5.71
CA THR A 490 29.92 -31.15 -4.22
C THR A 490 28.52 -30.97 -3.63
N ALA A 491 27.58 -30.34 -4.33
CA ALA A 491 26.23 -30.11 -3.81
C ALA A 491 25.36 -31.39 -3.84
N TRP A 492 25.56 -32.26 -4.81
CA TRP A 492 24.83 -33.54 -4.93
C TRP A 492 25.36 -34.61 -3.98
N GLY A 493 26.65 -34.56 -3.63
CA GLY A 493 27.23 -35.44 -2.65
C GLY A 493 26.70 -35.23 -1.23
N LEU A 494 26.48 -33.98 -0.82
CA LEU A 494 25.90 -33.66 0.50
C LEU A 494 24.41 -34.02 0.58
N LEU A 495 23.62 -33.86 -0.49
CA LEU A 495 22.22 -34.28 -0.50
C LEU A 495 22.05 -35.79 -0.39
N ALA A 496 22.92 -36.58 -1.04
CA ALA A 496 22.91 -38.04 -0.97
C ALA A 496 23.28 -38.55 0.46
N VAL A 497 24.20 -37.91 1.17
CA VAL A 497 24.57 -38.27 2.54
C VAL A 497 23.43 -37.93 3.52
N VAL A 498 22.73 -36.84 3.35
CA VAL A 498 21.58 -36.46 4.19
C VAL A 498 20.38 -37.40 3.97
N LEU A 499 20.12 -37.79 2.72
CA LEU A 499 19.04 -38.76 2.39
C LEU A 499 19.38 -40.19 2.90
N ALA A 500 20.63 -40.61 2.85
CA ALA A 500 21.07 -41.91 3.42
C ALA A 500 20.96 -41.91 4.95
N ALA A 501 21.28 -40.81 5.63
CA ALA A 501 21.13 -40.69 7.07
C ALA A 501 19.65 -40.73 7.52
N LEU A 502 18.75 -40.10 6.77
CA LEU A 502 17.29 -40.16 6.99
C LEU A 502 16.72 -41.55 6.77
N PHE A 503 17.24 -42.31 5.80
CA PHE A 503 16.79 -43.69 5.54
C PHE A 503 17.22 -44.67 6.64
N VAL A 504 18.39 -44.46 7.24
CA VAL A 504 18.87 -45.28 8.36
C VAL A 504 18.11 -45.00 9.65
N THR A 505 17.70 -43.77 9.91
CA THR A 505 16.88 -43.43 11.07
C THR A 505 15.46 -43.97 10.97
N LEU A 506 14.83 -43.90 9.80
CA LEU A 506 13.48 -44.44 9.56
C LEU A 506 13.42 -45.96 9.52
N SER A 507 14.52 -46.67 9.19
CA SER A 507 14.59 -48.13 9.22
C SER A 507 14.84 -48.71 10.60
N ASN A 508 15.40 -47.93 11.54
CA ASN A 508 15.58 -48.34 12.93
C ASN A 508 14.31 -48.19 13.79
N ASP A 509 13.42 -47.24 13.45
CA ASP A 509 12.13 -47.10 14.15
C ASP A 509 11.12 -48.19 13.79
N SER A 510 11.24 -48.82 12.62
CA SER A 510 10.37 -49.95 12.22
C SER A 510 10.73 -51.29 12.91
N LYS A 511 11.89 -51.41 13.52
CA LYS A 511 12.26 -52.62 14.28
C LYS A 511 11.90 -52.56 15.77
N SER A 512 11.50 -51.39 16.29
CA SER A 512 11.08 -51.21 17.69
C SER A 512 9.58 -51.46 17.91
N CYS A 513 8.77 -51.61 16.85
CA CYS A 513 7.32 -51.77 16.97
C CYS A 513 6.84 -53.23 16.89
N ALA A 514 7.77 -54.24 16.74
CA ALA A 514 7.41 -55.65 16.58
C ALA A 514 7.46 -56.48 17.86
N ILE A 515 7.72 -55.90 19.05
CA ILE A 515 7.87 -56.67 20.33
C ILE A 515 6.91 -56.17 21.44
N ARG A 516 5.71 -55.73 21.12
CA ARG A 516 4.63 -55.58 22.12
C ARG A 516 3.26 -55.83 21.55
N GLN A 517 3.01 -57.06 21.14
CA GLN A 517 1.65 -57.62 21.03
C GLN A 517 1.58 -58.87 21.87
N SER A 518 1.24 -58.72 23.13
CA SER A 518 0.50 -59.71 23.93
C SER A 518 0.15 -59.05 25.27
N CYS A 519 -1.13 -58.80 25.47
CA CYS A 519 -1.89 -59.00 26.69
C CYS A 519 -3.23 -58.24 26.64
N VAL A 520 -4.27 -59.01 26.24
CA VAL A 520 -5.48 -59.32 26.98
C VAL A 520 -6.53 -58.21 27.22
N SER A 521 -7.60 -58.41 26.46
CA SER A 521 -9.02 -58.24 26.73
C SER A 521 -9.44 -58.08 28.22
N ARG A 522 -10.34 -57.10 28.47
CA ARG A 522 -11.58 -57.22 29.22
C ARG A 522 -12.35 -55.91 29.26
N ALA A 523 -13.54 -55.94 28.67
CA ALA A 523 -14.62 -55.02 29.03
C ALA A 523 -15.20 -55.46 30.39
N PRO A 524 -15.87 -54.55 31.10
CA PRO A 524 -17.34 -54.76 31.22
C PRO A 524 -18.20 -53.49 31.09
N HIS A 525 -19.42 -53.75 30.63
CA HIS A 525 -20.60 -52.97 30.74
C HIS A 525 -20.88 -52.36 32.13
N LEU A 526 -21.53 -51.20 32.18
CA LEU A 526 -22.73 -50.86 32.97
C LEU A 526 -23.11 -49.39 32.72
N LYS A 527 -24.26 -49.18 32.08
CA LYS A 527 -25.54 -48.64 32.54
C LYS A 527 -25.47 -47.52 33.61
N LYS A 528 -25.77 -46.34 33.22
CA LYS A 528 -27.03 -45.56 33.33
C LYS A 528 -26.87 -44.23 32.65
#